data_e4b6968f2d4dbf030d49befc99a24afa
#
_entry.id   e4b6968f2d4dbf030d49befc99a24afa
#
_cell.length_a   1.000
_cell.length_b   1.000
_cell.length_c   1.000
_cell.angle_alpha   90.00
_cell.angle_beta   90.00
_cell.angle_gamma   90.00
#
_symmetry.space_group_name_H-M   'P 1'
#
loop_
_entity.id
_entity.type
_entity.pdbx_description
1 polymer ?
#
loop_
_entity_poly.entity_id
_entity_poly.type
_entity_poly.pdbx_seq_one_letter_code
_entity_poly.pdbx_strand_id
1 'polypeptide(L)'
;MPIWSRLINIRYAIVDVEVGLKNHKIHDIGALRHDGATYHKASKKELFEFLSGTDYICGHNIIHHDAKYLFTDKTCQWILVDTLYISPLLFPERPYHKLVKDDKLISDQMNNPVNDCEKAKALLLDEIARWHSLPDAKRRLFASLLKDRKEFEGFLSMVGAVYANKGISELISNLYVNKICQHAELDMLIKQYPVSYTHLRAHETDSYL
;
A
#
# COMPACT_ATOMS: atom_id res chain seq x y z
N MET A 1 13.98 -18.59 -4.32
CA MET A 1 13.21 -18.91 -3.11
C MET A 1 11.77 -18.50 -3.34
N PRO A 2 10.77 -19.30 -2.92
CA PRO A 2 9.36 -18.94 -3.07
C PRO A 2 9.07 -17.61 -2.35
N ILE A 3 8.23 -16.78 -2.92
CA ILE A 3 7.82 -15.45 -2.40
C ILE A 3 7.36 -15.56 -0.93
N TRP A 4 6.68 -16.63 -0.59
CA TRP A 4 6.14 -16.90 0.73
C TRP A 4 7.20 -17.09 1.81
N SER A 5 8.41 -17.56 1.50
CA SER A 5 9.49 -17.72 2.48
C SER A 5 10.06 -16.40 3.01
N ARG A 6 9.90 -15.31 2.28
CA ARG A 6 10.27 -13.96 2.75
C ARG A 6 9.22 -13.34 3.66
N LEU A 7 7.93 -13.62 3.41
CA LEU A 7 6.83 -13.11 4.23
C LEU A 7 6.73 -13.77 5.61
N ILE A 8 7.26 -14.99 5.76
CA ILE A 8 7.21 -15.75 7.04
C ILE A 8 7.88 -14.99 8.19
N ASN A 9 8.84 -14.11 7.90
CA ASN A 9 9.57 -13.36 8.91
C ASN A 9 9.09 -11.91 9.07
N ILE A 10 8.10 -11.44 8.31
CA ILE A 10 7.60 -10.07 8.40
C ILE A 10 6.50 -10.01 9.46
N ARG A 11 6.75 -9.24 10.51
CA ARG A 11 5.79 -9.03 11.59
C ARG A 11 4.94 -7.81 11.28
N TYR A 12 3.70 -8.03 10.86
CA TYR A 12 2.76 -6.97 10.53
C TYR A 12 1.40 -7.16 11.15
N ALA A 13 0.65 -6.09 11.24
CA ALA A 13 -0.77 -6.12 11.55
C ALA A 13 -1.54 -5.24 10.55
N ILE A 14 -2.73 -5.66 10.19
CA ILE A 14 -3.70 -4.82 9.48
C ILE A 14 -4.54 -4.12 10.53
N VAL A 15 -4.82 -2.84 10.33
CA VAL A 15 -5.64 -2.03 11.25
C VAL A 15 -6.66 -1.24 10.44
N ASP A 16 -7.88 -1.19 10.96
CA ASP A 16 -8.97 -0.36 10.45
C ASP A 16 -9.66 0.35 11.63
N VAL A 17 -10.00 1.64 11.47
CA VAL A 17 -10.57 2.47 12.53
C VAL A 17 -11.90 3.06 12.10
N GLU A 18 -12.95 2.70 12.81
CA GLU A 18 -14.26 3.31 12.61
C GLU A 18 -14.42 4.58 13.45
N VAL A 19 -14.70 5.68 12.76
CA VAL A 19 -14.78 7.02 13.35
C VAL A 19 -16.17 7.61 13.15
N GLY A 20 -16.71 8.19 14.20
CA GLY A 20 -18.01 8.84 14.14
C GLY A 20 -18.01 10.09 13.27
N LEU A 21 -18.94 10.17 12.33
CA LEU A 21 -19.07 11.27 11.36
C LEU A 21 -19.26 12.65 12.02
N LYS A 22 -19.92 12.72 13.17
CA LYS A 22 -20.27 13.99 13.84
C LYS A 22 -19.25 14.41 14.89
N ASN A 23 -18.66 13.46 15.61
CA ASN A 23 -17.83 13.73 16.78
C ASN A 23 -16.35 13.48 16.54
N HIS A 24 -15.98 12.90 15.41
CA HIS A 24 -14.61 12.52 15.04
C HIS A 24 -13.89 11.66 16.10
N LYS A 25 -14.66 10.94 16.91
CA LYS A 25 -14.11 10.02 17.92
C LYS A 25 -14.08 8.60 17.37
N ILE A 26 -13.07 7.84 17.80
CA ILE A 26 -13.00 6.41 17.51
C ILE A 26 -14.17 5.73 18.20
N HIS A 27 -14.95 5.00 17.42
CA HIS A 27 -16.06 4.17 17.90
C HIS A 27 -15.64 2.72 18.00
N ASP A 28 -14.81 2.27 17.07
CA ASP A 28 -14.37 0.90 17.04
C ASP A 28 -13.01 0.77 16.33
N ILE A 29 -12.25 -0.27 16.64
CA ILE A 29 -10.98 -0.58 16.01
C ILE A 29 -10.92 -2.08 15.75
N GLY A 30 -10.71 -2.44 14.49
CA GLY A 30 -10.34 -3.79 14.10
C GLY A 30 -8.84 -3.89 13.88
N ALA A 31 -8.25 -5.00 14.30
CA ALA A 31 -6.90 -5.34 13.86
C ALA A 31 -6.74 -6.85 13.67
N LEU A 32 -5.86 -7.21 12.72
CA LEU A 32 -5.54 -8.58 12.37
C LEU A 32 -4.02 -8.72 12.24
N ARG A 33 -3.37 -9.47 13.12
CA ARG A 33 -1.93 -9.74 13.04
C ARG A 33 -1.60 -10.83 12.03
N HIS A 34 -0.34 -10.83 11.60
CA HIS A 34 0.23 -11.83 10.68
C HIS A 34 0.08 -13.28 11.18
N ASP A 35 0.07 -13.49 12.49
CA ASP A 35 -0.10 -14.81 13.14
C ASP A 35 -1.58 -15.25 13.29
N GLY A 36 -2.51 -14.44 12.78
CA GLY A 36 -3.95 -14.74 12.83
C GLY A 36 -4.66 -14.20 14.07
N ALA A 37 -3.95 -13.62 15.05
CA ALA A 37 -4.59 -12.99 16.20
C ALA A 37 -5.42 -11.78 15.76
N THR A 38 -6.59 -11.59 16.36
CA THR A 38 -7.52 -10.48 16.06
C THR A 38 -7.74 -9.59 17.28
N TYR A 39 -8.00 -8.32 17.02
CA TYR A 39 -8.40 -7.34 18.00
C TYR A 39 -9.66 -6.62 17.52
N HIS A 40 -10.63 -6.42 18.43
CA HIS A 40 -11.88 -5.74 18.12
C HIS A 40 -12.41 -5.02 19.35
N LYS A 41 -11.99 -3.77 19.58
CA LYS A 41 -12.40 -2.91 20.68
C LYS A 41 -12.08 -1.45 20.34
N ALA A 42 -12.69 -0.50 21.05
CA ALA A 42 -12.44 0.94 20.87
C ALA A 42 -11.22 1.50 21.65
N SER A 43 -10.43 0.66 22.32
CA SER A 43 -9.32 1.08 23.20
C SER A 43 -8.00 1.20 22.44
N LYS A 44 -7.50 2.41 22.22
CA LYS A 44 -6.16 2.63 21.63
C LYS A 44 -5.04 2.03 22.47
N LYS A 45 -5.16 2.06 23.81
CA LYS A 45 -4.13 1.52 24.69
C LYS A 45 -3.98 0.01 24.49
N GLU A 46 -5.08 -0.72 24.53
CA GLU A 46 -5.08 -2.17 24.32
C GLU A 46 -4.66 -2.54 22.87
N LEU A 47 -5.04 -1.72 21.89
CA LEU A 47 -4.54 -1.89 20.52
C LEU A 47 -3.02 -1.82 20.48
N PHE A 48 -2.39 -0.83 21.11
CA PHE A 48 -0.93 -0.68 21.10
C PHE A 48 -0.22 -1.84 21.81
N GLU A 49 -0.83 -2.38 22.88
CA GLU A 49 -0.37 -3.61 23.53
C GLU A 49 -0.47 -4.81 22.57
N PHE A 50 -1.60 -4.94 21.85
CA PHE A 50 -1.81 -5.97 20.84
C PHE A 50 -0.82 -5.88 19.67
N LEU A 51 -0.46 -4.67 19.24
CA LEU A 51 0.49 -4.41 18.16
C LEU A 51 1.96 -4.58 18.60
N SER A 52 2.22 -4.84 19.86
CA SER A 52 3.58 -5.05 20.36
C SER A 52 4.27 -6.19 19.60
N GLY A 53 5.50 -5.95 19.19
CA GLY A 53 6.29 -6.93 18.42
C GLY A 53 6.01 -6.95 16.92
N THR A 54 5.11 -6.09 16.38
CA THR A 54 4.99 -5.88 14.94
C THR A 54 5.94 -4.76 14.47
N ASP A 55 6.39 -4.85 13.23
CA ASP A 55 7.26 -3.86 12.59
C ASP A 55 6.44 -2.93 11.69
N TYR A 56 5.41 -3.49 11.04
CA TYR A 56 4.56 -2.79 10.09
C TYR A 56 3.12 -2.74 10.55
N ILE A 57 2.47 -1.59 10.35
CA ILE A 57 1.01 -1.46 10.39
C ILE A 57 0.51 -1.18 8.98
N CYS A 58 -0.37 -2.04 8.51
CA CYS A 58 -0.93 -1.96 7.18
C CYS A 58 -2.43 -1.61 7.28
N GLY A 59 -2.95 -0.95 6.29
CA GLY A 59 -4.37 -0.65 6.18
C GLY A 59 -4.71 -0.07 4.82
N HIS A 60 -6.00 0.17 4.59
CA HIS A 60 -6.48 0.78 3.36
C HIS A 60 -6.81 2.25 3.60
N ASN A 61 -6.01 3.16 3.06
CA ASN A 61 -6.01 4.60 3.36
C ASN A 61 -5.51 4.93 4.78
N ILE A 62 -4.70 4.06 5.36
CA ILE A 62 -4.24 4.20 6.75
C ILE A 62 -3.45 5.49 6.99
N ILE A 63 -2.61 5.91 6.03
CA ILE A 63 -1.74 7.10 6.18
C ILE A 63 -2.59 8.38 6.33
N HIS A 64 -3.65 8.52 5.54
CA HIS A 64 -4.45 9.74 5.50
C HIS A 64 -5.75 9.66 6.30
N HIS A 65 -6.13 8.47 6.77
CA HIS A 65 -7.33 8.29 7.59
C HIS A 65 -6.98 7.82 9.00
N ASP A 66 -6.67 6.56 9.21
CA ASP A 66 -6.59 5.93 10.54
C ASP A 66 -5.46 6.49 11.40
N ALA A 67 -4.31 6.76 10.78
CA ALA A 67 -3.13 7.28 11.48
C ALA A 67 -3.40 8.61 12.20
N LYS A 68 -4.28 9.46 11.70
CA LYS A 68 -4.67 10.72 12.34
C LYS A 68 -5.33 10.52 13.70
N TYR A 69 -6.09 9.43 13.82
CA TYR A 69 -6.82 9.11 15.05
C TYR A 69 -5.99 8.27 16.02
N LEU A 70 -5.11 7.43 15.48
CA LEU A 70 -4.27 6.55 16.30
C LEU A 70 -3.06 7.28 16.88
N PHE A 71 -2.39 8.14 16.11
CA PHE A 71 -1.09 8.73 16.47
C PHE A 71 -1.16 10.25 16.67
N THR A 72 -2.19 10.74 17.39
CA THR A 72 -2.44 12.19 17.58
C THR A 72 -1.31 12.96 18.23
N ASP A 73 -0.58 12.33 19.18
CA ASP A 73 0.38 13.03 20.03
C ASP A 73 1.78 12.43 20.03
N LYS A 74 2.04 11.43 19.16
CA LYS A 74 3.31 10.68 19.19
C LYS A 74 3.79 10.35 17.78
N THR A 75 5.09 10.34 17.63
CA THR A 75 5.73 9.70 16.47
C THR A 75 5.30 8.24 16.40
N CYS A 76 4.75 7.83 15.28
CA CYS A 76 4.43 6.44 15.02
C CYS A 76 5.73 5.63 15.02
N GLN A 77 5.83 4.61 15.88
CA GLN A 77 7.00 3.73 15.96
C GLN A 77 6.98 2.64 14.89
N TRP A 78 5.87 2.46 14.21
CA TRP A 78 5.68 1.45 13.17
C TRP A 78 5.84 2.04 11.78
N ILE A 79 6.24 1.20 10.84
CA ILE A 79 6.27 1.55 9.43
C ILE A 79 4.87 1.34 8.85
N LEU A 80 4.29 2.41 8.30
CA LEU A 80 2.93 2.36 7.74
C LEU A 80 2.94 1.87 6.29
N VAL A 81 2.05 0.93 5.96
CA VAL A 81 1.84 0.41 4.60
C VAL A 81 0.40 0.66 4.18
N ASP A 82 0.22 1.42 3.11
CA ASP A 82 -1.09 1.85 2.63
C ASP A 82 -1.46 1.21 1.29
N THR A 83 -2.39 0.26 1.32
CA THR A 83 -2.80 -0.48 0.12
C THR A 83 -3.54 0.38 -0.89
N LEU A 84 -4.17 1.51 -0.49
CA LEU A 84 -4.87 2.40 -1.42
C LEU A 84 -3.94 3.04 -2.45
N TYR A 85 -2.70 3.34 -2.07
CA TYR A 85 -1.71 3.94 -2.98
C TYR A 85 -0.98 2.91 -3.84
N ILE A 86 -0.83 1.70 -3.33
CA ILE A 86 -0.15 0.61 -4.04
C ILE A 86 -1.06 -0.01 -5.10
N SER A 87 -2.36 -0.13 -4.82
CA SER A 87 -3.32 -0.77 -5.70
C SER A 87 -3.35 -0.18 -7.12
N PRO A 88 -3.46 1.15 -7.35
CA PRO A 88 -3.46 1.70 -8.71
C PRO A 88 -2.11 1.54 -9.44
N LEU A 89 -1.00 1.45 -8.70
CA LEU A 89 0.30 1.18 -9.28
C LEU A 89 0.42 -0.24 -9.85
N LEU A 90 -0.14 -1.22 -9.14
CA LEU A 90 0.03 -2.64 -9.45
C LEU A 90 -1.14 -3.24 -10.25
N PHE A 91 -2.32 -2.64 -10.14
CA PHE A 91 -3.56 -3.06 -10.80
C PHE A 91 -4.22 -1.90 -11.56
N PRO A 92 -3.50 -1.27 -12.52
CA PRO A 92 -4.02 -0.10 -13.24
C PRO A 92 -5.28 -0.40 -14.04
N GLU A 93 -5.54 -1.66 -14.35
CA GLU A 93 -6.74 -2.13 -15.06
C GLU A 93 -8.01 -2.11 -14.20
N ARG A 94 -7.89 -2.03 -12.87
CA ARG A 94 -9.04 -2.00 -11.97
C ARG A 94 -9.70 -0.62 -12.00
N PRO A 95 -11.02 -0.52 -12.24
CA PRO A 95 -11.72 0.78 -12.29
C PRO A 95 -11.84 1.44 -10.91
N TYR A 96 -11.74 0.65 -9.84
CA TYR A 96 -11.85 1.11 -8.45
C TYR A 96 -10.79 0.46 -7.58
N HIS A 97 -10.17 1.26 -6.71
CA HIS A 97 -9.15 0.82 -5.77
C HIS A 97 -9.60 0.86 -4.30
N LYS A 98 -10.81 1.35 -4.03
CA LYS A 98 -11.41 1.28 -2.69
C LYS A 98 -11.82 -0.15 -2.37
N LEU A 99 -11.69 -0.54 -1.10
CA LEU A 99 -12.26 -1.81 -0.64
C LEU A 99 -13.77 -1.80 -0.89
N VAL A 100 -14.27 -2.84 -1.54
CA VAL A 100 -15.71 -3.01 -1.74
C VAL A 100 -16.33 -3.29 -0.38
N LYS A 101 -17.12 -2.36 0.11
CA LYS A 101 -17.98 -2.61 1.28
C LYS A 101 -19.11 -3.50 0.79
N ASP A 102 -19.31 -4.62 1.46
CA ASP A 102 -20.44 -5.51 1.13
C ASP A 102 -21.73 -4.71 1.19
N ASP A 103 -22.57 -4.90 0.17
CA ASP A 103 -23.81 -4.14 0.01
C ASP A 103 -24.62 -4.15 1.31
N LYS A 104 -24.94 -2.97 1.80
CA LYS A 104 -25.77 -2.72 3.00
C LYS A 104 -27.23 -3.19 2.85
N LEU A 105 -27.51 -4.15 1.95
CA LEU A 105 -28.87 -4.53 1.59
C LEU A 105 -29.50 -5.59 2.49
N ILE A 106 -28.75 -6.28 3.35
CA ILE A 106 -29.37 -7.26 4.22
C ILE A 106 -28.67 -7.26 5.59
N SER A 107 -29.42 -6.75 6.58
CA SER A 107 -29.22 -6.82 8.03
C SER A 107 -28.31 -5.78 8.70
N ASP A 108 -28.80 -5.34 9.86
CA ASP A 108 -28.20 -4.49 10.91
C ASP A 108 -26.87 -5.01 11.51
N GLN A 109 -26.04 -5.71 10.74
CA GLN A 109 -24.68 -5.99 11.17
C GLN A 109 -23.86 -4.71 10.96
N MET A 110 -23.64 -4.01 12.08
CA MET A 110 -22.68 -2.93 12.21
C MET A 110 -21.40 -3.26 11.44
N ASN A 111 -20.84 -2.29 10.73
CA ASN A 111 -19.54 -2.43 10.09
C ASN A 111 -18.57 -3.11 11.08
N ASN A 112 -18.13 -4.31 10.73
CA ASN A 112 -17.15 -5.01 11.55
C ASN A 112 -15.76 -4.68 11.00
N PRO A 113 -14.96 -3.85 11.68
CA PRO A 113 -13.65 -3.43 11.18
C PRO A 113 -12.67 -4.60 11.02
N VAL A 114 -12.91 -5.73 11.66
CA VAL A 114 -12.10 -6.95 11.44
C VAL A 114 -12.32 -7.51 10.04
N ASN A 115 -13.55 -7.46 9.51
CA ASN A 115 -13.82 -7.91 8.14
C ASN A 115 -13.11 -7.01 7.11
N ASP A 116 -13.05 -5.70 7.37
CA ASP A 116 -12.31 -4.79 6.51
C ASP A 116 -10.79 -4.99 6.63
N CYS A 117 -10.28 -5.38 7.80
CA CYS A 117 -8.91 -5.86 7.96
C CYS A 117 -8.62 -7.13 7.14
N GLU A 118 -9.55 -8.10 7.08
CA GLU A 118 -9.37 -9.30 6.27
C GLU A 118 -9.30 -8.99 4.77
N LYS A 119 -10.17 -8.10 4.29
CA LYS A 119 -10.15 -7.63 2.90
C LYS A 119 -8.86 -6.86 2.58
N ALA A 120 -8.42 -5.97 3.46
CA ALA A 120 -7.18 -5.23 3.30
C ALA A 120 -5.95 -6.16 3.33
N LYS A 121 -5.97 -7.22 4.16
CA LYS A 121 -4.93 -8.26 4.16
C LYS A 121 -4.88 -9.02 2.83
N ALA A 122 -6.02 -9.43 2.32
CA ALA A 122 -6.09 -10.12 1.03
C ALA A 122 -5.52 -9.23 -0.09
N LEU A 123 -5.91 -7.95 -0.14
CA LEU A 123 -5.38 -6.99 -1.09
C LEU A 123 -3.86 -6.81 -0.95
N LEU A 124 -3.34 -6.66 0.27
CA LEU A 124 -1.90 -6.52 0.53
C LEU A 124 -1.12 -7.74 0.00
N LEU A 125 -1.62 -8.95 0.22
CA LEU A 125 -0.99 -10.18 -0.27
C LEU A 125 -0.99 -10.24 -1.80
N ASP A 126 -2.08 -9.84 -2.44
CA ASP A 126 -2.16 -9.71 -3.90
C ASP A 126 -1.16 -8.68 -4.42
N GLU A 127 -1.04 -7.52 -3.78
CA GLU A 127 -0.09 -6.47 -4.12
C GLU A 127 1.36 -6.96 -4.01
N ILE A 128 1.70 -7.66 -2.95
CA ILE A 128 3.04 -8.25 -2.77
C ILE A 128 3.31 -9.30 -3.87
N ALA A 129 2.34 -10.17 -4.15
CA ALA A 129 2.48 -11.17 -5.20
C ALA A 129 2.65 -10.51 -6.58
N ARG A 130 1.84 -9.49 -6.89
CA ARG A 130 1.93 -8.72 -8.14
C ARG A 130 3.26 -8.00 -8.26
N TRP A 131 3.73 -7.33 -7.19
CA TRP A 131 5.05 -6.70 -7.18
C TRP A 131 6.15 -7.67 -7.58
N HIS A 132 6.19 -8.83 -6.97
CA HIS A 132 7.21 -9.83 -7.25
C HIS A 132 7.06 -10.50 -8.64
N SER A 133 5.88 -10.46 -9.25
CA SER A 133 5.67 -10.93 -10.62
C SER A 133 6.18 -9.95 -11.69
N LEU A 134 6.39 -8.68 -11.34
CA LEU A 134 6.94 -7.68 -12.26
C LEU A 134 8.39 -8.01 -12.64
N PRO A 135 8.82 -7.70 -13.87
CA PRO A 135 10.22 -7.76 -14.26
C PRO A 135 11.13 -6.95 -13.33
N ASP A 136 12.32 -7.45 -13.03
CA ASP A 136 13.25 -6.80 -12.08
C ASP A 136 13.55 -5.33 -12.46
N ALA A 137 13.75 -5.06 -13.73
CA ALA A 137 13.98 -3.70 -14.23
C ALA A 137 12.80 -2.76 -13.95
N LYS A 138 11.55 -3.25 -14.06
CA LYS A 138 10.34 -2.49 -13.78
C LYS A 138 10.20 -2.22 -12.27
N ARG A 139 10.49 -3.22 -11.42
CA ARG A 139 10.51 -3.04 -9.97
C ARG A 139 11.54 -2.00 -9.53
N ARG A 140 12.76 -2.06 -10.06
CA ARG A 140 13.82 -1.07 -9.76
C ARG A 140 13.41 0.33 -10.22
N LEU A 141 12.78 0.44 -11.38
CA LEU A 141 12.26 1.72 -11.87
C LEU A 141 11.23 2.30 -10.90
N PHE A 142 10.19 1.53 -10.55
CA PHE A 142 9.13 1.98 -9.65
C PHE A 142 9.69 2.34 -8.27
N ALA A 143 10.53 1.49 -7.70
CA ALA A 143 11.18 1.77 -6.43
C ALA A 143 11.96 3.08 -6.47
N SER A 144 12.74 3.32 -7.52
CA SER A 144 13.57 4.53 -7.65
C SER A 144 12.76 5.81 -7.86
N LEU A 145 11.62 5.73 -8.57
CA LEU A 145 10.71 6.86 -8.77
C LEU A 145 9.94 7.23 -7.48
N LEU A 146 9.65 6.24 -6.64
CA LEU A 146 8.74 6.38 -5.50
C LEU A 146 9.46 6.43 -4.14
N LYS A 147 10.78 6.27 -4.09
CA LYS A 147 11.58 6.17 -2.86
C LYS A 147 11.40 7.33 -1.87
N ASP A 148 11.14 8.53 -2.40
CA ASP A 148 11.00 9.76 -1.60
C ASP A 148 9.51 10.12 -1.36
N ARG A 149 8.61 9.16 -1.58
CA ARG A 149 7.17 9.31 -1.38
C ARG A 149 6.70 8.51 -0.18
N LYS A 150 6.26 9.23 0.83
CA LYS A 150 5.82 8.65 2.12
C LYS A 150 4.77 7.55 1.98
N GLU A 151 3.88 7.68 1.00
CA GLU A 151 2.80 6.73 0.73
C GLU A 151 3.30 5.36 0.25
N PHE A 152 4.52 5.30 -0.28
CA PHE A 152 5.12 4.08 -0.84
C PHE A 152 6.27 3.52 0.00
N GLU A 153 6.84 4.34 0.88
CA GLU A 153 8.03 3.98 1.68
C GLU A 153 7.86 2.66 2.44
N GLY A 154 6.73 2.52 3.13
CA GLY A 154 6.46 1.33 3.92
C GLY A 154 6.33 0.06 3.09
N PHE A 155 5.64 0.14 1.96
CA PHE A 155 5.51 -0.99 1.04
C PHE A 155 6.86 -1.37 0.42
N LEU A 156 7.63 -0.39 -0.06
CA LEU A 156 8.95 -0.63 -0.65
C LEU A 156 9.91 -1.26 0.36
N SER A 157 9.85 -0.83 1.64
CA SER A 157 10.57 -1.46 2.74
C SER A 157 10.13 -2.91 2.95
N MET A 158 8.83 -3.14 3.05
CA MET A 158 8.24 -4.47 3.30
C MET A 158 8.62 -5.50 2.21
N VAL A 159 8.60 -5.09 0.93
CA VAL A 159 8.96 -5.99 -0.19
C VAL A 159 10.47 -6.10 -0.42
N GLY A 160 11.29 -5.41 0.38
CA GLY A 160 12.75 -5.36 0.21
C GLY A 160 13.14 -4.80 -1.15
N ALA A 161 12.56 -3.66 -1.53
CA ALA A 161 12.75 -3.07 -2.85
C ALA A 161 14.22 -2.71 -3.10
N VAL A 162 14.70 -3.01 -4.30
CA VAL A 162 16.05 -2.67 -4.76
C VAL A 162 15.94 -1.50 -5.73
N TYR A 163 16.74 -0.48 -5.49
CA TYR A 163 16.77 0.72 -6.31
C TYR A 163 17.70 0.57 -7.51
N ALA A 164 17.50 1.40 -8.52
CA ALA A 164 18.37 1.43 -9.69
C ALA A 164 19.73 2.07 -9.34
N ASN A 165 20.81 1.43 -9.80
CA ASN A 165 22.17 2.00 -9.67
C ASN A 165 22.50 2.99 -10.79
N LYS A 166 21.69 3.00 -11.87
CA LYS A 166 21.83 3.85 -13.04
C LYS A 166 20.83 5.01 -13.00
N GLY A 167 21.03 6.02 -13.85
CA GLY A 167 20.08 7.09 -14.04
C GLY A 167 18.68 6.56 -14.39
N ILE A 168 17.64 7.12 -13.76
CA ILE A 168 16.24 6.70 -13.98
C ILE A 168 15.85 6.88 -15.45
N SER A 169 16.31 7.96 -16.10
CA SER A 169 16.05 8.24 -17.52
C SER A 169 16.60 7.16 -18.44
N GLU A 170 17.81 6.66 -18.16
CA GLU A 170 18.40 5.56 -18.91
C GLU A 170 17.57 4.27 -18.74
N LEU A 171 17.13 3.99 -17.50
CA LEU A 171 16.31 2.80 -17.23
C LEU A 171 14.95 2.88 -17.95
N ILE A 172 14.32 4.06 -17.96
CA ILE A 172 13.07 4.31 -18.69
C ILE A 172 13.30 4.11 -20.20
N SER A 173 14.35 4.70 -20.76
CA SER A 173 14.66 4.59 -22.19
C SER A 173 14.88 3.13 -22.61
N ASN A 174 15.53 2.33 -21.76
CA ASN A 174 15.77 0.92 -22.03
C ASN A 174 14.51 0.05 -21.91
N LEU A 175 13.61 0.37 -20.95
CA LEU A 175 12.36 -0.36 -20.77
C LEU A 175 11.30 -0.03 -21.83
N TYR A 176 11.32 1.19 -22.36
CA TYR A 176 10.29 1.69 -23.26
C TYR A 176 10.89 2.14 -24.62
N VAL A 177 11.79 1.32 -25.17
CA VAL A 177 12.39 1.58 -26.48
C VAL A 177 11.29 1.81 -27.53
N ASN A 178 11.45 2.89 -28.31
CA ASN A 178 10.50 3.33 -29.36
C ASN A 178 9.10 3.76 -28.85
N LYS A 179 8.87 3.82 -27.54
CA LYS A 179 7.61 4.30 -26.95
C LYS A 179 7.71 5.70 -26.32
N ILE A 180 8.91 6.27 -26.36
CA ILE A 180 9.18 7.60 -25.80
C ILE A 180 9.44 8.57 -26.95
N CYS A 181 8.81 9.73 -26.90
CA CYS A 181 9.09 10.81 -27.86
C CYS A 181 10.58 11.18 -27.81
N GLN A 182 11.21 11.27 -28.97
CA GLN A 182 12.64 11.62 -29.10
C GLN A 182 12.98 13.02 -28.52
N HIS A 183 11.98 13.90 -28.44
CA HIS A 183 12.12 15.25 -27.89
C HIS A 183 11.72 15.35 -26.41
N ALA A 184 11.45 14.20 -25.75
CA ALA A 184 11.06 14.22 -24.34
C ALA A 184 12.29 14.43 -23.43
N GLU A 185 12.29 15.50 -22.68
CA GLU A 185 13.30 15.77 -21.64
C GLU A 185 12.98 14.96 -20.37
N LEU A 186 13.36 13.67 -20.38
CA LEU A 186 12.98 12.71 -19.35
C LEU A 186 13.39 13.14 -17.95
N ASP A 187 14.59 13.69 -17.77
CA ASP A 187 15.09 14.13 -16.46
C ASP A 187 14.21 15.23 -15.86
N MET A 188 13.75 16.18 -16.70
CA MET A 188 12.84 17.22 -16.27
C MET A 188 11.46 16.66 -15.91
N LEU A 189 10.91 15.80 -16.76
CA LEU A 189 9.59 15.18 -16.53
C LEU A 189 9.57 14.31 -15.29
N ILE A 190 10.61 13.51 -15.04
CA ILE A 190 10.73 12.66 -13.85
C ILE A 190 10.80 13.53 -12.59
N LYS A 191 11.58 14.61 -12.62
CA LYS A 191 11.69 15.52 -11.49
C LYS A 191 10.37 16.21 -11.17
N GLN A 192 9.60 16.57 -12.18
CA GLN A 192 8.33 17.29 -12.04
C GLN A 192 7.16 16.37 -11.70
N TYR A 193 7.09 15.17 -12.30
CA TYR A 193 5.94 14.26 -12.23
C TYR A 193 6.31 12.80 -11.92
N PRO A 194 7.02 12.50 -10.81
CA PRO A 194 7.52 11.15 -10.56
C PRO A 194 6.40 10.10 -10.39
N VAL A 195 5.31 10.46 -9.71
CA VAL A 195 4.16 9.55 -9.48
C VAL A 195 3.31 9.38 -10.73
N SER A 196 2.98 10.48 -11.42
CA SER A 196 2.19 10.44 -12.66
C SER A 196 2.88 9.59 -13.73
N TYR A 197 4.20 9.59 -13.76
CA TYR A 197 4.95 8.80 -14.72
C TYR A 197 4.82 7.29 -14.48
N THR A 198 4.74 6.85 -13.23
CA THR A 198 4.49 5.42 -12.91
C THR A 198 3.08 4.99 -13.33
N HIS A 199 2.07 5.83 -13.09
CA HIS A 199 0.67 5.52 -13.42
C HIS A 199 0.41 5.49 -14.92
N LEU A 200 0.86 6.51 -15.67
CA LEU A 200 0.66 6.57 -17.13
C LEU A 200 1.24 5.36 -17.85
N ARG A 201 2.40 4.86 -17.41
CA ARG A 201 3.06 3.71 -18.03
C ARG A 201 2.55 2.36 -17.56
N ALA A 202 1.88 2.28 -16.43
CA ALA A 202 1.19 1.07 -16.03
C ALA A 202 0.01 0.75 -16.96
N HIS A 203 -0.72 1.77 -17.44
CA HIS A 203 -1.85 1.61 -18.38
C HIS A 203 -1.45 1.25 -19.81
N GLU A 204 -0.25 1.65 -20.28
CA GLU A 204 0.15 1.41 -21.68
C GLU A 204 0.59 -0.04 -21.98
N THR A 205 0.86 -0.84 -20.95
CA THR A 205 1.36 -2.21 -21.16
C THR A 205 0.26 -3.24 -21.40
N ASP A 206 -1.00 -2.92 -21.08
CA ASP A 206 -2.12 -3.87 -21.20
C ASP A 206 -3.08 -3.55 -22.37
N SER A 207 -2.81 -2.48 -23.14
CA SER A 207 -3.69 -2.05 -24.25
C SER A 207 -3.37 -2.70 -25.61
N TYR A 208 -2.41 -3.62 -25.68
CA TYR A 208 -1.98 -4.28 -26.93
C TYR A 208 -1.74 -5.79 -26.74
N LEU A 209 -2.76 -6.49 -26.26
CA LEU A 209 -2.89 -7.95 -26.45
C LEU A 209 -4.26 -8.26 -27.05
#